data_c595fd75f2ab8d6612683943580b3818
#
_entry.id   c595fd75f2ab8d6612683943580b3818
#
_cell.length_a   1.000
_cell.length_b   1.000
_cell.length_c   1.000
_cell.angle_alpha   90.00
_cell.angle_beta   90.00
_cell.angle_gamma   90.00
#
_symmetry.space_group_name_H-M   'P 1'
#
loop_
_entity.id
_entity.type
_entity.pdbx_description
1 polymer ?
#
loop_
_entity_poly.entity_id
_entity_poly.type
_entity_poly.pdbx_seq_one_letter_code
_entity_poly.pdbx_strand_id
1 'polypeptide(L)'
;MEDTRLLEVQPTFEKLAKDRGFYSKDLMHKVAKTGSIQEINEVPEDVRKLFVTSLDISPEWHVRMQAAFQKHVHNAVSKTVNLPVEATVEDVKNVYLLAYKLKCKGTTVYRYGSKSEQVLYVGSTLPKDHKSDNHVNVDSEFSGGCPKCGSNIAF
;
A
#
# COMPACT_ATOMS: atom_id res chain seq x y z
N MET A 1 -10.46 18.23 -15.40
CA MET A 1 -10.86 17.12 -14.50
C MET A 1 -10.63 17.63 -13.08
N GLU A 2 -11.65 17.69 -12.25
CA GLU A 2 -11.51 18.07 -10.85
C GLU A 2 -10.68 16.98 -10.15
N ASP A 3 -9.62 17.39 -9.49
CA ASP A 3 -8.68 16.54 -8.77
C ASP A 3 -9.35 16.10 -7.43
N THR A 4 -10.30 15.18 -7.54
CA THR A 4 -11.03 14.67 -6.35
C THR A 4 -10.20 13.57 -5.73
N ARG A 5 -9.64 13.84 -4.56
CA ARG A 5 -8.88 12.86 -3.77
C ARG A 5 -9.82 12.18 -2.77
N LEU A 6 -9.81 10.87 -2.79
CA LEU A 6 -10.55 10.04 -1.83
C LEU A 6 -9.58 9.50 -0.78
N LEU A 7 -9.92 9.72 0.48
CA LEU A 7 -9.21 9.10 1.60
C LEU A 7 -9.84 7.73 1.84
N GLU A 8 -9.07 6.67 1.67
CA GLU A 8 -9.57 5.31 1.79
C GLU A 8 -8.77 4.54 2.84
N VAL A 9 -9.48 3.80 3.69
CA VAL A 9 -8.92 2.83 4.63
C VAL A 9 -9.44 1.46 4.24
N GLN A 10 -8.59 0.44 4.38
CA GLN A 10 -8.93 -0.93 4.02
C GLN A 10 -10.16 -1.42 4.82
N PRO A 11 -11.26 -1.83 4.15
CA PRO A 11 -12.56 -2.09 4.81
C PRO A 11 -12.53 -3.18 5.87
N THR A 12 -11.72 -4.24 5.64
CA THR A 12 -11.58 -5.33 6.61
C THR A 12 -10.89 -4.87 7.89
N PHE A 13 -9.91 -3.95 7.78
CA PHE A 13 -9.26 -3.34 8.94
C PHE A 13 -10.26 -2.50 9.73
N GLU A 14 -11.03 -1.63 9.06
CA GLU A 14 -12.04 -0.81 9.71
C GLU A 14 -13.08 -1.65 10.43
N LYS A 15 -13.60 -2.71 9.78
CA LYS A 15 -14.53 -3.65 10.41
C LYS A 15 -13.92 -4.31 11.63
N LEU A 16 -12.69 -4.81 11.53
CA LEU A 16 -12.00 -5.45 12.65
C LEU A 16 -11.81 -4.48 13.83
N ALA A 17 -11.48 -3.22 13.52
CA ALA A 17 -11.32 -2.18 14.54
C ALA A 17 -12.63 -1.92 15.31
N LYS A 18 -13.77 -1.89 14.59
CA LYS A 18 -15.11 -1.77 15.17
C LYS A 18 -15.45 -3.00 16.04
N ASP A 19 -15.24 -4.20 15.53
CA ASP A 19 -15.54 -5.46 16.20
C ASP A 19 -14.72 -5.66 17.48
N ARG A 20 -13.46 -5.17 17.48
CA ARG A 20 -12.56 -5.26 18.65
C ARG A 20 -12.56 -4.02 19.55
N GLY A 21 -13.33 -3.00 19.24
CA GLY A 21 -13.55 -1.83 20.09
C GLY A 21 -12.41 -0.80 20.14
N PHE A 22 -11.45 -0.82 19.19
CA PHE A 22 -10.39 0.20 19.09
C PHE A 22 -10.60 1.18 17.93
N TYR A 23 -11.77 1.14 17.29
CA TYR A 23 -12.11 2.07 16.22
C TYR A 23 -12.26 3.51 16.74
N SER A 24 -11.65 4.47 16.05
CA SER A 24 -11.96 5.89 16.15
C SER A 24 -11.78 6.59 14.80
N LYS A 25 -12.48 7.70 14.57
CA LYS A 25 -12.29 8.50 13.35
C LYS A 25 -10.85 9.02 13.25
N ASP A 26 -10.27 9.45 14.37
CA ASP A 26 -8.90 9.94 14.43
C ASP A 26 -7.88 8.86 14.08
N LEU A 27 -8.12 7.63 14.53
CA LEU A 27 -7.29 6.48 14.16
C LEU A 27 -7.37 6.23 12.64
N MET A 28 -8.57 6.25 12.05
CA MET A 28 -8.71 6.04 10.59
C MET A 28 -8.01 7.14 9.79
N HIS A 29 -8.12 8.40 10.20
CA HIS A 29 -7.38 9.50 9.59
C HIS A 29 -5.87 9.34 9.72
N LYS A 30 -5.39 8.88 10.88
CA LYS A 30 -3.97 8.62 11.13
C LYS A 30 -3.46 7.50 10.22
N VAL A 31 -4.19 6.38 10.13
CA VAL A 31 -3.87 5.26 9.25
C VAL A 31 -3.81 5.69 7.78
N ALA A 32 -4.82 6.41 7.31
CA ALA A 32 -4.83 6.90 5.94
C ALA A 32 -3.70 7.89 5.63
N LYS A 33 -3.27 8.68 6.63
CA LYS A 33 -2.15 9.62 6.50
C LYS A 33 -0.80 8.93 6.51
N THR A 34 -0.61 7.89 7.33
CA THR A 34 0.67 7.17 7.43
C THR A 34 0.82 6.09 6.35
N GLY A 35 -0.30 5.51 5.90
CA GLY A 35 -0.32 4.39 4.95
C GLY A 35 0.19 3.06 5.52
N SER A 36 0.56 3.03 6.81
CA SER A 36 0.95 1.84 7.57
C SER A 36 0.45 1.96 8.99
N ILE A 37 0.20 0.82 9.63
CA ILE A 37 -0.21 0.76 11.05
C ILE A 37 0.90 0.25 11.96
N GLN A 38 2.11 -0.01 11.43
CA GLN A 38 3.18 -0.67 12.19
C GLN A 38 3.65 0.15 13.39
N GLU A 39 3.66 1.48 13.28
CA GLU A 39 4.08 2.40 14.34
C GLU A 39 2.92 2.98 15.16
N ILE A 40 1.69 2.55 14.91
CA ILE A 40 0.50 3.06 15.61
C ILE A 40 0.23 2.20 16.85
N ASN A 41 0.62 2.71 18.03
CA ASN A 41 0.49 1.98 19.30
C ASN A 41 -0.96 1.73 19.74
N GLU A 42 -1.91 2.50 19.25
CA GLU A 42 -3.36 2.34 19.50
C GLU A 42 -3.92 1.05 18.87
N VAL A 43 -3.21 0.50 17.86
CA VAL A 43 -3.58 -0.75 17.19
C VAL A 43 -2.91 -1.92 17.91
N PRO A 44 -3.66 -2.97 18.32
CA PRO A 44 -3.11 -4.15 18.94
C PRO A 44 -2.00 -4.82 18.11
N GLU A 45 -0.98 -5.38 18.76
CA GLU A 45 0.20 -5.94 18.07
C GLU A 45 -0.15 -7.09 17.12
N ASP A 46 -1.09 -7.95 17.49
CA ASP A 46 -1.57 -9.05 16.65
C ASP A 46 -2.23 -8.53 15.36
N VAL A 47 -2.94 -7.41 15.44
CA VAL A 47 -3.55 -6.75 14.28
C VAL A 47 -2.47 -6.11 13.41
N ARG A 48 -1.47 -5.43 14.00
CA ARG A 48 -0.34 -4.87 13.25
C ARG A 48 0.41 -5.95 12.46
N LYS A 49 0.63 -7.11 13.04
CA LYS A 49 1.27 -8.26 12.36
C LYS A 49 0.44 -8.81 11.20
N LEU A 50 -0.88 -8.66 11.24
CA LEU A 50 -1.78 -9.15 10.20
C LEU A 50 -1.90 -8.18 9.01
N PHE A 51 -1.98 -6.88 9.29
CA PHE A 51 -2.17 -5.84 8.27
C PHE A 51 -0.84 -5.16 7.91
N VAL A 52 0.02 -5.92 7.23
CA VAL A 52 1.32 -5.45 6.74
C VAL A 52 1.17 -4.97 5.29
N THR A 53 1.63 -3.76 5.01
CA THR A 53 1.58 -3.21 3.65
C THR A 53 2.80 -3.58 2.82
N SER A 54 2.75 -3.33 1.51
CA SER A 54 3.86 -3.67 0.61
C SER A 54 5.16 -2.90 0.92
N LEU A 55 5.07 -1.72 1.53
CA LEU A 55 6.24 -0.94 1.93
C LEU A 55 6.82 -1.38 3.29
N ASP A 56 6.02 -2.06 4.12
CA ASP A 56 6.47 -2.66 5.38
C ASP A 56 7.25 -3.97 5.16
N ILE A 57 7.06 -4.60 3.99
CA ILE A 57 7.71 -5.86 3.64
C ILE A 57 9.07 -5.58 3.00
N SER A 58 10.13 -6.22 3.49
CA SER A 58 11.46 -6.04 2.91
C SER A 58 11.53 -6.50 1.45
N PRO A 59 12.36 -5.87 0.61
CA PRO A 59 12.55 -6.25 -0.79
C PRO A 59 12.92 -7.73 -0.98
N GLU A 60 13.68 -8.28 -0.05
CA GLU A 60 14.06 -9.70 -0.05
C GLU A 60 12.83 -10.61 0.01
N TRP A 61 11.87 -10.34 0.89
CA TRP A 61 10.67 -11.15 1.01
C TRP A 61 9.74 -11.02 -0.18
N HIS A 62 9.70 -9.87 -0.85
CA HIS A 62 9.01 -9.74 -2.13
C HIS A 62 9.56 -10.72 -3.17
N VAL A 63 10.90 -10.81 -3.30
CA VAL A 63 11.54 -11.72 -4.25
C VAL A 63 11.37 -13.19 -3.84
N ARG A 64 11.50 -13.51 -2.55
CA ARG A 64 11.31 -14.88 -2.03
C ARG A 64 9.89 -15.38 -2.27
N MET A 65 8.89 -14.54 -2.07
CA MET A 65 7.50 -14.86 -2.38
C MET A 65 7.31 -15.18 -3.86
N GLN A 66 7.84 -14.34 -4.75
CA GLN A 66 7.80 -14.57 -6.19
C GLN A 66 8.47 -15.89 -6.56
N ALA A 67 9.64 -16.17 -5.99
CA ALA A 67 10.39 -17.40 -6.25
C ALA A 67 9.65 -18.65 -5.76
N ALA A 68 8.93 -18.55 -4.64
CA ALA A 68 8.11 -19.65 -4.13
C ALA A 68 7.03 -20.08 -5.15
N PHE A 69 6.33 -19.11 -5.75
CA PHE A 69 5.36 -19.40 -6.81
C PHE A 69 6.04 -19.86 -8.11
N GLN A 70 7.18 -19.27 -8.49
CA GLN A 70 7.89 -19.61 -9.72
C GLN A 70 8.31 -21.09 -9.78
N LYS A 71 8.54 -21.74 -8.64
CA LYS A 71 8.87 -23.17 -8.57
C LYS A 71 7.75 -24.08 -9.07
N HIS A 72 6.52 -23.61 -9.04
CA HIS A 72 5.33 -24.42 -9.33
C HIS A 72 4.62 -24.03 -10.64
N VAL A 73 5.17 -23.07 -11.38
CA VAL A 73 4.56 -22.60 -12.64
C VAL A 73 5.60 -22.52 -13.76
N HIS A 74 5.17 -22.83 -14.98
CA HIS A 74 6.03 -22.76 -16.16
C HIS A 74 6.19 -21.34 -16.70
N ASN A 75 5.14 -20.51 -16.59
CA ASN A 75 5.19 -19.11 -17.02
C ASN A 75 5.96 -18.24 -16.02
N ALA A 76 6.37 -17.06 -16.45
CA ALA A 76 6.91 -16.06 -15.53
C ALA A 76 5.85 -15.59 -14.55
N VAL A 77 6.24 -15.41 -13.29
CA VAL A 77 5.39 -14.80 -12.25
C VAL A 77 5.60 -13.29 -12.28
N SER A 78 4.53 -12.53 -12.57
CA SER A 78 4.57 -11.07 -12.51
C SER A 78 4.48 -10.62 -11.06
N LYS A 79 5.51 -9.95 -10.58
CA LYS A 79 5.58 -9.40 -9.22
C LYS A 79 6.42 -8.13 -9.21
N THR A 80 5.85 -7.07 -8.65
CA THR A 80 6.58 -5.83 -8.38
C THR A 80 7.18 -5.87 -6.98
N VAL A 81 8.45 -5.53 -6.88
CA VAL A 81 9.13 -5.22 -5.62
C VAL A 81 8.97 -3.73 -5.38
N ASN A 82 8.20 -3.37 -4.36
CA ASN A 82 8.03 -1.98 -3.96
C ASN A 82 9.17 -1.57 -3.04
N LEU A 83 9.82 -0.49 -3.39
CA LEU A 83 10.93 0.08 -2.65
C LEU A 83 10.54 1.47 -2.12
N PRO A 84 10.93 1.82 -0.89
CA PRO A 84 10.71 3.14 -0.35
C PRO A 84 11.54 4.20 -1.11
N VAL A 85 11.27 5.48 -0.84
CA VAL A 85 11.95 6.61 -1.52
C VAL A 85 13.44 6.66 -1.23
N GLU A 86 13.85 6.17 -0.07
CA GLU A 86 15.26 6.12 0.42
C GLU A 86 16.06 4.99 -0.23
N ALA A 87 15.41 4.08 -0.95
CA ALA A 87 16.09 2.93 -1.55
C ALA A 87 17.18 3.37 -2.53
N THR A 88 18.34 2.73 -2.39
CA THR A 88 19.55 3.02 -3.16
C THR A 88 19.65 2.19 -4.44
N VAL A 89 20.61 2.54 -5.29
CA VAL A 89 20.94 1.73 -6.49
C VAL A 89 21.41 0.34 -6.09
N GLU A 90 22.10 0.20 -4.95
CA GLU A 90 22.57 -1.10 -4.47
C GLU A 90 21.39 -1.98 -4.01
N ASP A 91 20.35 -1.40 -3.42
CA ASP A 91 19.14 -2.14 -3.06
C ASP A 91 18.45 -2.71 -4.31
N VAL A 92 18.33 -1.91 -5.37
CA VAL A 92 17.79 -2.36 -6.65
C VAL A 92 18.64 -3.48 -7.25
N LYS A 93 19.96 -3.34 -7.25
CA LYS A 93 20.90 -4.35 -7.71
C LYS A 93 20.73 -5.66 -6.94
N ASN A 94 20.63 -5.59 -5.62
CA ASN A 94 20.43 -6.75 -4.76
C ASN A 94 19.11 -7.49 -5.06
N VAL A 95 18.03 -6.76 -5.37
CA VAL A 95 16.76 -7.36 -5.83
C VAL A 95 16.95 -8.18 -7.09
N TYR A 96 17.63 -7.63 -8.13
CA TYR A 96 17.86 -8.35 -9.39
C TYR A 96 18.79 -9.55 -9.19
N LEU A 97 19.85 -9.41 -8.41
CA LEU A 97 20.76 -10.50 -8.12
C LEU A 97 20.07 -11.64 -7.35
N LEU A 98 19.24 -11.30 -6.38
CA LEU A 98 18.48 -12.29 -5.62
C LEU A 98 17.43 -12.98 -6.51
N ALA A 99 16.70 -12.24 -7.34
CA ALA A 99 15.75 -12.81 -8.29
C ALA A 99 16.43 -13.82 -9.23
N TYR A 100 17.61 -13.47 -9.75
CA TYR A 100 18.42 -14.37 -10.58
C TYR A 100 18.85 -15.62 -9.81
N LYS A 101 19.40 -15.47 -8.61
CA LYS A 101 19.83 -16.59 -7.75
C LYS A 101 18.68 -17.55 -7.42
N LEU A 102 17.48 -17.02 -7.21
CA LEU A 102 16.28 -17.78 -6.91
C LEU A 102 15.54 -18.29 -8.15
N LYS A 103 16.12 -18.11 -9.35
CA LYS A 103 15.59 -18.57 -10.64
C LYS A 103 14.21 -17.99 -11.00
N CYS A 104 13.94 -16.77 -10.60
CA CYS A 104 12.80 -16.02 -11.12
C CYS A 104 13.03 -15.70 -12.60
N LYS A 105 12.01 -15.85 -13.43
CA LYS A 105 12.09 -15.60 -14.88
C LYS A 105 12.05 -14.10 -15.23
N GLY A 106 11.65 -13.25 -14.31
CA GLY A 106 11.66 -11.80 -14.42
C GLY A 106 11.35 -11.18 -13.06
N THR A 107 11.60 -9.89 -12.91
CA THR A 107 11.18 -9.12 -11.75
C THR A 107 10.98 -7.67 -12.14
N THR A 108 10.07 -7.00 -11.47
CA THR A 108 9.81 -5.57 -11.66
C THR A 108 10.14 -4.84 -10.37
N VAL A 109 10.78 -3.70 -10.46
CA VAL A 109 11.08 -2.83 -9.33
C VAL A 109 10.32 -1.51 -9.49
N TYR A 110 9.68 -1.07 -8.44
CA TYR A 110 9.10 0.26 -8.34
C TYR A 110 9.58 0.96 -7.08
N ARG A 111 10.35 2.03 -7.25
CA ARG A 111 10.75 2.89 -6.13
C ARG A 111 9.73 4.01 -5.96
N TYR A 112 9.20 4.17 -4.76
CA TYR A 112 8.25 5.23 -4.45
C TYR A 112 8.85 6.60 -4.80
N GLY A 113 8.05 7.50 -5.37
CA GLY A 113 8.52 8.82 -5.79
C GLY A 113 9.40 8.84 -7.05
N SER A 114 9.57 7.72 -7.78
CA SER A 114 10.38 7.70 -9.01
C SER A 114 9.69 8.28 -10.23
N LYS A 115 8.37 8.50 -10.17
CA LYS A 115 7.58 9.16 -11.23
C LYS A 115 7.04 10.48 -10.72
N SER A 116 6.94 11.48 -11.60
CA SER A 116 6.36 12.80 -11.30
C SER A 116 4.89 12.72 -10.94
N GLU A 117 4.15 11.80 -11.57
CA GLU A 117 2.76 11.55 -11.28
C GLU A 117 2.60 10.09 -10.83
N GLN A 118 1.95 9.89 -9.68
CA GLN A 118 1.62 8.58 -9.14
C GLN A 118 0.10 8.46 -9.06
N VAL A 119 -0.42 7.26 -9.35
CA VAL A 119 -1.86 6.96 -9.28
C VAL A 119 -2.33 6.87 -7.82
N LEU A 120 -1.48 6.36 -6.94
CA LEU A 120 -1.75 6.21 -5.51
C LEU A 120 -0.67 6.94 -4.72
N TYR A 121 -1.09 7.77 -3.78
CA TYR A 121 -0.21 8.43 -2.83
C TYR A 121 -0.50 7.90 -1.42
N VAL A 122 0.54 7.61 -0.68
CA VAL A 122 0.44 7.41 0.77
C VAL A 122 0.39 8.80 1.42
N GLY A 123 -0.61 9.05 2.24
CA GLY A 123 -1.11 10.35 2.66
C GLY A 123 -0.13 11.50 2.94
N SER A 124 1.05 11.23 3.54
CA SER A 124 2.01 12.29 3.89
C SER A 124 3.03 12.65 2.80
N THR A 125 3.06 11.92 1.70
CA THR A 125 4.08 12.06 0.64
C THR A 125 3.61 12.84 -0.59
N LEU A 126 2.61 13.70 -0.41
CA LEU A 126 2.13 14.59 -1.47
C LEU A 126 3.21 15.58 -1.89
N PRO A 127 3.41 15.83 -3.20
CA PRO A 127 4.26 16.90 -3.68
C PRO A 127 3.78 18.23 -3.09
N LYS A 128 4.71 19.03 -2.54
CA LYS A 128 4.40 20.30 -1.86
C LYS A 128 3.80 21.39 -2.76
N ASP A 129 3.74 21.16 -4.08
CA ASP A 129 3.34 22.17 -5.06
C ASP A 129 1.85 22.09 -5.46
N HIS A 130 1.08 21.15 -4.96
CA HIS A 130 -0.36 21.12 -5.16
C HIS A 130 -1.11 21.85 -4.04
N LYS A 131 -1.22 23.17 -4.19
CA LYS A 131 -2.18 23.99 -3.44
C LYS A 131 -3.60 23.69 -3.93
N SER A 132 -4.22 22.66 -3.41
CA SER A 132 -5.68 22.54 -3.44
C SER A 132 -6.15 21.91 -2.14
N ASP A 133 -6.68 22.77 -1.26
CA ASP A 133 -7.33 22.39 0.00
C ASP A 133 -8.68 21.68 -0.18
N ASN A 134 -8.91 21.04 -1.32
CA ASN A 134 -10.11 20.25 -1.56
C ASN A 134 -9.92 18.80 -1.09
N HIS A 135 -9.69 18.62 0.21
CA HIS A 135 -9.92 17.34 0.85
C HIS A 135 -11.41 17.09 0.94
N VAL A 136 -11.94 16.27 0.06
CA VAL A 136 -13.25 15.68 0.30
C VAL A 136 -13.07 14.66 1.41
N ASN A 137 -13.46 15.01 2.63
CA ASN A 137 -13.60 14.03 3.70
C ASN A 137 -14.73 13.08 3.31
N VAL A 138 -14.37 11.92 2.80
CA VAL A 138 -15.32 10.83 2.64
C VAL A 138 -15.43 10.16 3.99
N ASP A 139 -16.63 10.12 4.56
CA ASP A 139 -16.88 9.41 5.82
C ASP A 139 -16.38 7.96 5.69
N SER A 140 -15.81 7.45 6.78
CA SER A 140 -15.24 6.10 6.88
C SER A 140 -16.22 4.96 6.56
N GLU A 141 -17.51 5.24 6.49
CA GLU A 141 -18.54 4.31 6.02
C GLU A 141 -18.54 4.12 4.49
N PHE A 142 -17.66 4.83 3.78
CA PHE A 142 -17.63 4.85 2.33
C PHE A 142 -16.45 4.05 1.77
N SER A 143 -16.50 2.75 1.86
CA SER A 143 -15.55 1.88 1.18
C SER A 143 -16.14 1.41 -0.16
N GLY A 144 -15.67 2.03 -1.26
CA GLY A 144 -15.87 1.48 -2.60
C GLY A 144 -17.15 1.85 -3.34
N GLY A 145 -17.91 2.87 -2.90
CA GLY A 145 -19.06 3.38 -3.64
C GLY A 145 -18.74 4.63 -4.48
N CYS A 146 -19.33 4.76 -5.67
CA CYS A 146 -19.22 6.00 -6.45
C CYS A 146 -20.13 7.08 -5.87
N PRO A 147 -19.62 8.25 -5.43
CA PRO A 147 -20.44 9.32 -4.85
C PRO A 147 -21.49 9.87 -5.81
N LYS A 148 -21.30 9.72 -7.11
CA LYS A 148 -22.21 10.24 -8.15
C LYS A 148 -23.25 9.26 -8.64
N CYS A 149 -23.03 7.95 -8.51
CA CYS A 149 -23.93 6.95 -9.09
C CYS A 149 -24.62 6.05 -8.06
N GLY A 150 -24.27 6.13 -6.78
CA GLY A 150 -24.93 5.34 -5.71
C GLY A 150 -24.82 3.81 -5.88
N SER A 151 -23.96 3.35 -6.79
CA SER A 151 -23.77 1.92 -7.02
C SER A 151 -22.59 1.41 -6.20
N ASN A 152 -22.83 0.45 -5.33
CA ASN A 152 -21.78 -0.34 -4.70
C ASN A 152 -21.13 -1.20 -5.79
N ILE A 153 -19.89 -0.92 -6.12
CA ILE A 153 -19.08 -1.83 -6.93
C ILE A 153 -18.54 -2.88 -5.96
N ALA A 154 -19.24 -4.02 -5.89
CA ALA A 154 -18.69 -5.20 -5.23
C ALA A 154 -17.66 -5.83 -6.19
N PHE A 155 -16.41 -5.92 -5.76
CA PHE A 155 -15.39 -6.80 -6.33
C PHE A 155 -15.23 -8.03 -5.48
#